data_db3c743c8379f04081949cba7ebbd78f
#
_entry.id   db3c743c8379f04081949cba7ebbd78f
#
_cell.length_a   1.000
_cell.length_b   1.000
_cell.length_c   1.000
_cell.angle_alpha   90.00
_cell.angle_beta   90.00
_cell.angle_gamma   90.00
#
_symmetry.space_group_name_H-M   'P 1'
#
loop_
_entity.id
_entity.type
_entity.pdbx_description
1 polymer ?
#
loop_
_entity_poly.entity_id
_entity_poly.type
_entity_poly.pdbx_seq_one_letter_code
_entity_poly.pdbx_strand_id
1 'polypeptide(L)'
;MEKRVKEILGWYASDSPGTRTNLARMLNHGRLGGTGKMVILPVDQGFEHGPARSFAVNPAGYDPSYHFQLAIDAGCNAYAAPLGFIEAGAAEFAGEIPLILKMNNHDVLHDEKDPLSAVTGSVKDALRLGCVAVGFTIYPGSSAAQIMYQQCREMILEAKAHGLVSVVWSYPRGSDISKAGETAVDVVAYAAQIAAQLGAHIIKVKPPTEHIEQAEAKKAYEKAGVPIGTLAERVRHVVQSAFDGRRVVIFSGGATKEDDEALFTEYRGIRDGGGFGSIIGRNSFQRPRDRALKFLDTVMKIYAGEVK
;
A
#
# COMPACT_ATOMS: atom_id res chain seq x y z
N MET A 1 0.09 -8.55 23.53
CA MET A 1 0.44 -8.49 22.08
C MET A 1 0.35 -9.90 21.51
N GLU A 2 -0.44 -10.07 20.47
CA GLU A 2 -0.68 -11.36 19.81
C GLU A 2 0.60 -11.97 19.22
N LYS A 3 0.64 -13.31 19.16
CA LYS A 3 1.83 -14.08 18.70
C LYS A 3 2.25 -13.65 17.28
N ARG A 4 1.28 -13.46 16.38
CA ARG A 4 1.56 -13.08 14.99
C ARG A 4 2.20 -11.70 14.88
N VAL A 5 1.74 -10.73 15.66
CA VAL A 5 2.34 -9.38 15.68
C VAL A 5 3.77 -9.42 16.21
N LYS A 6 4.02 -10.21 17.28
CA LYS A 6 5.39 -10.39 17.80
C LYS A 6 6.32 -11.01 16.76
N GLU A 7 5.85 -12.00 16.01
CA GLU A 7 6.60 -12.63 14.93
C GLU A 7 6.97 -11.59 13.85
N ILE A 8 6.00 -10.81 13.36
CA ILE A 8 6.23 -9.75 12.35
C ILE A 8 7.25 -8.73 12.86
N LEU A 9 7.11 -8.26 14.10
CA LEU A 9 8.07 -7.32 14.69
C LEU A 9 9.47 -7.92 14.84
N GLY A 10 9.59 -9.23 14.96
CA GLY A 10 10.86 -9.95 14.98
C GLY A 10 11.63 -9.86 13.65
N TRP A 11 10.96 -9.73 12.51
CA TRP A 11 11.61 -9.58 11.20
C TRP A 11 12.37 -8.26 11.06
N TYR A 12 12.02 -7.28 11.90
CA TYR A 12 12.60 -5.93 11.93
C TYR A 12 13.48 -5.72 13.18
N ALA A 13 14.18 -6.76 13.61
CA ALA A 13 15.01 -6.71 14.83
C ALA A 13 16.18 -5.72 14.74
N SER A 14 16.62 -5.38 13.51
CA SER A 14 17.66 -4.38 13.26
C SER A 14 17.18 -2.93 13.35
N ASP A 15 15.87 -2.71 13.42
CA ASP A 15 15.29 -1.37 13.51
C ASP A 15 15.17 -0.91 14.98
N SER A 16 15.11 0.41 15.17
CA SER A 16 14.99 1.02 16.49
C SER A 16 13.72 0.58 17.23
N PRO A 17 13.69 0.62 18.57
CA PRO A 17 12.47 0.42 19.33
C PRO A 17 11.33 1.36 18.90
N GLY A 18 11.62 2.60 18.50
CA GLY A 18 10.64 3.56 18.00
C GLY A 18 9.94 3.08 16.73
N THR A 19 10.69 2.65 15.72
CA THR A 19 10.14 2.10 14.48
C THR A 19 9.27 0.87 14.75
N ARG A 20 9.76 -0.05 15.58
CA ARG A 20 9.01 -1.27 15.93
C ARG A 20 7.74 -0.96 16.73
N THR A 21 7.76 0.05 17.60
CA THR A 21 6.59 0.54 18.33
C THR A 21 5.56 1.12 17.38
N ASN A 22 5.95 1.94 16.42
CA ASN A 22 5.05 2.52 15.43
C ASN A 22 4.46 1.45 14.49
N LEU A 23 5.25 0.46 14.09
CA LEU A 23 4.72 -0.70 13.34
C LEU A 23 3.72 -1.49 14.18
N ALA A 24 4.00 -1.70 15.47
CA ALA A 24 3.08 -2.35 16.40
C ALA A 24 1.76 -1.58 16.56
N ARG A 25 1.80 -0.24 16.59
CA ARG A 25 0.59 0.60 16.63
C ARG A 25 -0.29 0.32 15.41
N MET A 26 0.28 0.28 14.21
CA MET A 26 -0.48 -0.04 12.99
C MET A 26 -1.04 -1.48 13.01
N LEU A 27 -0.24 -2.46 13.43
CA LEU A 27 -0.64 -3.88 13.45
C LEU A 27 -1.66 -4.22 14.52
N ASN A 28 -1.79 -3.41 15.57
CA ASN A 28 -2.76 -3.62 16.65
C ASN A 28 -3.97 -2.68 16.59
N HIS A 29 -3.98 -1.72 15.64
CA HIS A 29 -5.09 -0.78 15.48
C HIS A 29 -6.20 -1.35 14.61
N GLY A 30 -7.43 -0.87 14.85
CA GLY A 30 -8.59 -1.18 14.03
C GLY A 30 -9.10 -2.61 14.16
N ARG A 31 -9.99 -3.01 13.26
CA ARG A 31 -10.71 -4.29 13.32
C ARG A 31 -9.81 -5.50 13.09
N LEU A 32 -8.74 -5.34 12.32
CA LEU A 32 -7.76 -6.39 12.08
C LEU A 32 -6.61 -6.38 13.09
N GLY A 33 -6.72 -5.57 14.14
CA GLY A 33 -5.72 -5.48 15.19
C GLY A 33 -5.35 -6.84 15.79
N GLY A 34 -4.05 -7.13 15.86
CA GLY A 34 -3.55 -8.40 16.39
C GLY A 34 -3.43 -9.54 15.38
N THR A 35 -4.16 -9.53 14.28
CA THR A 35 -4.17 -10.61 13.28
C THR A 35 -2.92 -10.68 12.42
N GLY A 36 -2.12 -9.60 12.36
CA GLY A 36 -1.03 -9.43 11.41
C GLY A 36 -1.48 -9.04 10.01
N LYS A 37 -2.77 -8.81 9.81
CA LYS A 37 -3.35 -8.27 8.57
C LYS A 37 -3.67 -6.79 8.75
N MET A 38 -3.82 -6.05 7.65
CA MET A 38 -4.18 -4.64 7.70
C MET A 38 -4.98 -4.17 6.49
N VAL A 39 -5.90 -3.26 6.76
CA VAL A 39 -6.58 -2.45 5.74
C VAL A 39 -6.27 -0.99 6.01
N ILE A 40 -5.74 -0.30 5.00
CA ILE A 40 -5.36 1.11 5.08
C ILE A 40 -6.23 1.88 4.10
N LEU A 41 -6.80 3.01 4.53
CA LEU A 41 -7.49 3.94 3.65
C LEU A 41 -6.50 4.98 3.11
N PRO A 42 -6.19 5.00 1.79
CA PRO A 42 -5.36 6.03 1.19
C PRO A 42 -6.23 7.08 0.49
N VAL A 43 -5.83 8.35 0.55
CA VAL A 43 -6.46 9.43 -0.20
C VAL A 43 -5.38 10.34 -0.81
N ASP A 44 -4.69 9.84 -1.84
CA ASP A 44 -3.73 10.58 -2.66
C ASP A 44 -4.28 10.92 -4.06
N GLN A 45 -5.45 10.39 -4.41
CA GLN A 45 -6.02 10.46 -5.75
C GLN A 45 -6.42 11.87 -6.18
N GLY A 46 -6.69 12.77 -5.23
CA GLY A 46 -6.96 14.18 -5.52
C GLY A 46 -5.77 14.84 -6.21
N PHE A 47 -4.56 14.53 -5.76
CA PHE A 47 -3.32 14.96 -6.40
C PHE A 47 -3.03 14.15 -7.67
N GLU A 48 -3.02 12.82 -7.53
CA GLU A 48 -2.54 11.91 -8.58
C GLU A 48 -3.50 11.73 -9.77
N HIS A 49 -4.80 12.01 -9.61
CA HIS A 49 -5.81 11.82 -10.67
C HIS A 49 -6.71 13.03 -10.90
N GLY A 50 -6.48 14.11 -10.17
CA GLY A 50 -7.30 15.31 -10.18
C GLY A 50 -8.55 15.20 -9.26
N PRO A 51 -8.97 16.32 -8.65
CA PRO A 51 -10.03 16.32 -7.64
C PRO A 51 -11.40 15.94 -8.21
N ALA A 52 -11.75 16.41 -9.40
CA ALA A 52 -13.05 16.09 -10.01
C ALA A 52 -13.20 14.58 -10.26
N ARG A 53 -12.20 13.95 -10.89
CA ARG A 53 -12.19 12.50 -11.14
C ARG A 53 -12.22 11.68 -9.85
N SER A 54 -11.66 12.21 -8.78
CA SER A 54 -11.55 11.50 -7.51
C SER A 54 -12.78 11.67 -6.62
N PHE A 55 -13.39 12.87 -6.57
CA PHE A 55 -14.38 13.22 -5.55
C PHE A 55 -15.75 13.62 -6.09
N ALA A 56 -15.90 13.95 -7.38
CA ALA A 56 -17.21 14.40 -7.91
C ALA A 56 -18.31 13.32 -7.77
N VAL A 57 -17.95 12.05 -7.81
CA VAL A 57 -18.89 10.93 -7.62
C VAL A 57 -19.40 10.80 -6.18
N ASN A 58 -18.64 11.30 -5.21
CA ASN A 58 -19.01 11.44 -3.81
C ASN A 58 -18.49 12.78 -3.29
N PRO A 59 -19.26 13.87 -3.38
CA PRO A 59 -18.80 15.21 -3.06
C PRO A 59 -18.34 15.41 -1.60
N ALA A 60 -18.76 14.57 -0.66
CA ALA A 60 -18.21 14.58 0.69
C ALA A 60 -16.69 14.36 0.71
N GLY A 61 -16.15 13.67 -0.31
CA GLY A 61 -14.72 13.42 -0.45
C GLY A 61 -13.86 14.65 -0.75
N TYR A 62 -14.45 15.81 -1.06
CA TYR A 62 -13.70 17.07 -1.14
C TYR A 62 -13.23 17.56 0.23
N ASP A 63 -13.92 17.15 1.31
CA ASP A 63 -13.55 17.49 2.68
C ASP A 63 -12.53 16.48 3.23
N PRO A 64 -11.32 16.91 3.62
CA PRO A 64 -10.34 16.03 4.26
C PRO A 64 -10.88 15.32 5.51
N SER A 65 -11.68 15.97 6.35
CA SER A 65 -12.24 15.40 7.58
C SER A 65 -13.14 14.19 7.30
N TYR A 66 -13.84 14.18 6.16
CA TYR A 66 -14.62 13.03 5.73
C TYR A 66 -13.81 11.74 5.64
N HIS A 67 -12.61 11.82 5.11
CA HIS A 67 -11.74 10.64 4.91
C HIS A 67 -11.16 10.12 6.22
N PHE A 68 -10.78 11.01 7.15
CA PHE A 68 -10.38 10.61 8.50
C PHE A 68 -11.52 9.86 9.18
N GLN A 69 -12.71 10.46 9.22
CA GLN A 69 -13.87 9.87 9.87
C GLN A 69 -14.27 8.54 9.20
N LEU A 70 -14.20 8.44 7.87
CA LEU A 70 -14.47 7.19 7.16
C LEU A 70 -13.49 6.08 7.57
N ALA A 71 -12.19 6.39 7.67
CA ALA A 71 -11.17 5.43 8.05
C ALA A 71 -11.34 4.96 9.51
N ILE A 72 -11.69 5.88 10.41
CA ILE A 72 -11.96 5.62 11.83
C ILE A 72 -13.18 4.73 11.99
N ASP A 73 -14.33 5.11 11.40
CA ASP A 73 -15.58 4.38 11.52
C ASP A 73 -15.54 3.00 10.88
N ALA A 74 -14.80 2.86 9.79
CA ALA A 74 -14.55 1.56 9.18
C ALA A 74 -13.66 0.67 10.05
N GLY A 75 -12.88 1.24 10.97
CA GLY A 75 -11.90 0.52 11.78
C GLY A 75 -10.65 0.11 10.98
N CYS A 76 -10.18 1.00 10.08
CA CYS A 76 -8.94 0.79 9.33
C CYS A 76 -7.72 0.77 10.27
N ASN A 77 -6.66 0.09 9.86
CA ASN A 77 -5.41 0.05 10.62
C ASN A 77 -4.62 1.37 10.55
N ALA A 78 -4.79 2.12 9.49
CA ALA A 78 -4.15 3.42 9.30
C ALA A 78 -4.88 4.24 8.21
N TYR A 79 -4.62 5.55 8.21
CA TYR A 79 -5.01 6.48 7.17
C TYR A 79 -3.75 7.06 6.50
N ALA A 80 -3.73 7.11 5.15
CA ALA A 80 -2.59 7.59 4.38
C ALA A 80 -3.00 8.71 3.43
N ALA A 81 -2.36 9.88 3.51
CA ALA A 81 -2.66 10.99 2.62
C ALA A 81 -1.45 11.92 2.40
N PRO A 82 -1.46 12.78 1.36
CA PRO A 82 -0.50 13.86 1.18
C PRO A 82 -0.56 14.90 2.31
N LEU A 83 0.48 15.72 2.39
CA LEU A 83 0.71 16.69 3.47
C LEU A 83 -0.52 17.55 3.79
N GLY A 84 -1.07 18.24 2.80
CA GLY A 84 -2.20 19.15 3.03
C GLY A 84 -3.47 18.46 3.55
N PHE A 85 -3.73 17.21 3.16
CA PHE A 85 -4.84 16.42 3.69
C PHE A 85 -4.60 16.02 5.16
N ILE A 86 -3.37 15.59 5.49
CA ILE A 86 -3.02 15.28 6.89
C ILE A 86 -3.09 16.53 7.75
N GLU A 87 -2.54 17.69 7.30
CA GLU A 87 -2.59 18.95 8.04
C GLU A 87 -4.02 19.39 8.36
N ALA A 88 -4.94 19.21 7.41
CA ALA A 88 -6.32 19.64 7.58
C ALA A 88 -7.07 18.89 8.69
N GLY A 89 -6.70 17.66 9.01
CA GLY A 89 -7.43 16.84 9.99
C GLY A 89 -6.59 16.37 11.20
N ALA A 90 -5.27 16.45 11.15
CA ALA A 90 -4.41 15.84 12.17
C ALA A 90 -4.66 16.34 13.60
N ALA A 91 -5.05 17.59 13.77
CA ALA A 91 -5.37 18.15 15.08
C ALA A 91 -6.72 17.66 15.62
N GLU A 92 -7.75 17.61 14.77
CA GLU A 92 -9.08 17.15 15.12
C GLU A 92 -9.12 15.67 15.49
N PHE A 93 -8.42 14.84 14.71
CA PHE A 93 -8.39 13.39 14.87
C PHE A 93 -7.12 12.86 15.55
N ALA A 94 -6.47 13.70 16.37
CA ALA A 94 -5.22 13.35 17.03
C ALA A 94 -5.37 12.12 17.92
N GLY A 95 -4.60 11.06 17.63
CA GLY A 95 -4.60 9.82 18.39
C GLY A 95 -5.68 8.80 18.01
N GLU A 96 -6.65 9.16 17.17
CA GLU A 96 -7.77 8.27 16.82
C GLU A 96 -7.42 7.21 15.79
N ILE A 97 -6.46 7.48 14.91
CA ILE A 97 -5.99 6.54 13.90
C ILE A 97 -4.50 6.74 13.60
N PRO A 98 -3.71 5.68 13.39
CA PRO A 98 -2.35 5.79 12.90
C PRO A 98 -2.29 6.48 11.53
N LEU A 99 -1.43 7.52 11.40
CA LEU A 99 -1.29 8.31 10.19
C LEU A 99 -0.03 7.93 9.40
N ILE A 100 -0.16 7.90 8.08
CA ILE A 100 0.93 7.70 7.12
C ILE A 100 1.01 8.92 6.22
N LEU A 101 2.10 9.69 6.30
CA LEU A 101 2.31 10.81 5.39
C LEU A 101 2.82 10.33 4.04
N LYS A 102 2.05 10.53 2.97
CA LYS A 102 2.50 10.30 1.59
C LYS A 102 3.45 11.43 1.18
N MET A 103 4.73 11.08 0.96
CA MET A 103 5.83 12.04 0.83
C MET A 103 6.10 12.52 -0.59
N ASN A 104 5.67 11.75 -1.60
CA ASN A 104 5.83 12.14 -3.00
C ASN A 104 4.55 11.89 -3.79
N ASN A 105 4.32 12.71 -4.80
CA ASN A 105 3.12 12.66 -5.62
C ASN A 105 3.47 12.97 -7.08
N HIS A 106 2.71 12.36 -7.99
CA HIS A 106 2.73 12.61 -9.42
C HIS A 106 1.34 13.09 -9.86
N ASP A 107 1.27 14.13 -10.67
CA ASP A 107 0.01 14.59 -11.26
C ASP A 107 -0.17 14.03 -12.69
N VAL A 108 -1.39 14.15 -13.23
CA VAL A 108 -1.73 13.69 -14.57
C VAL A 108 -1.90 14.85 -15.56
N LEU A 109 -1.40 16.03 -15.23
CA LEU A 109 -1.37 17.18 -16.13
C LEU A 109 -0.24 17.05 -17.17
N HIS A 110 0.73 16.19 -16.88
CA HIS A 110 1.80 15.80 -17.78
C HIS A 110 1.53 14.41 -18.35
N ASP A 111 1.60 14.27 -19.67
CA ASP A 111 1.53 12.97 -20.35
C ASP A 111 2.95 12.38 -20.42
N GLU A 112 3.38 11.76 -19.35
CA GLU A 112 4.72 11.15 -19.25
C GLU A 112 4.62 9.63 -19.32
N LYS A 113 5.34 9.04 -20.29
CA LYS A 113 5.52 7.59 -20.35
C LYS A 113 6.36 7.09 -19.16
N ASP A 114 7.31 7.89 -18.73
CA ASP A 114 8.24 7.61 -17.64
C ASP A 114 7.94 8.50 -16.44
N PRO A 115 7.01 8.09 -15.54
CA PRO A 115 6.58 8.92 -14.44
C PRO A 115 7.70 9.13 -13.42
N LEU A 116 7.79 10.36 -12.93
CA LEU A 116 8.60 10.79 -11.80
C LEU A 116 7.72 11.54 -10.81
N SER A 117 7.67 11.06 -9.58
CA SER A 117 6.94 11.75 -8.50
C SER A 117 7.80 12.80 -7.83
N ALA A 118 7.25 14.02 -7.68
CA ALA A 118 7.90 15.06 -6.90
C ALA A 118 7.82 14.78 -5.40
N VAL A 119 8.88 15.08 -4.65
CA VAL A 119 8.88 15.03 -3.19
C VAL A 119 8.10 16.24 -2.67
N THR A 120 7.02 16.01 -1.95
CA THR A 120 6.04 17.02 -1.51
C THR A 120 5.79 17.03 -0.01
N GLY A 121 6.54 16.25 0.74
CA GLY A 121 6.52 16.19 2.21
C GLY A 121 7.88 15.78 2.76
N SER A 122 8.06 15.90 4.05
CA SER A 122 9.29 15.55 4.75
C SER A 122 9.05 14.70 6.00
N VAL A 123 10.09 14.02 6.49
CA VAL A 123 10.04 13.32 7.78
C VAL A 123 9.72 14.28 8.92
N LYS A 124 10.19 15.54 8.84
CA LYS A 124 9.86 16.57 9.82
C LYS A 124 8.37 16.91 9.85
N ASP A 125 7.72 16.96 8.69
CA ASP A 125 6.25 17.12 8.61
C ASP A 125 5.53 15.94 9.25
N ALA A 126 5.96 14.72 8.96
CA ALA A 126 5.38 13.53 9.56
C ALA A 126 5.47 13.53 11.09
N LEU A 127 6.63 13.92 11.64
CA LEU A 127 6.84 14.02 13.09
C LEU A 127 5.95 15.10 13.71
N ARG A 128 5.91 16.30 13.11
CA ARG A 128 5.08 17.42 13.56
C ARG A 128 3.60 17.06 13.60
N LEU A 129 3.14 16.26 12.65
CA LEU A 129 1.74 15.86 12.51
C LEU A 129 1.39 14.56 13.25
N GLY A 130 2.33 14.01 14.02
CA GLY A 130 2.09 12.80 14.81
C GLY A 130 1.93 11.52 13.99
N CYS A 131 2.44 11.51 12.74
CA CYS A 131 2.42 10.31 11.90
C CYS A 131 3.30 9.20 12.49
N VAL A 132 2.87 7.96 12.33
CA VAL A 132 3.62 6.76 12.71
C VAL A 132 4.47 6.22 11.56
N ALA A 133 4.16 6.65 10.34
CA ALA A 133 4.80 6.18 9.12
C ALA A 133 4.90 7.28 8.06
N VAL A 134 5.84 7.08 7.13
CA VAL A 134 5.94 7.82 5.88
C VAL A 134 5.78 6.89 4.70
N GLY A 135 5.26 7.40 3.59
CA GLY A 135 5.00 6.64 2.38
C GLY A 135 5.66 7.25 1.15
N PHE A 136 6.19 6.41 0.27
CA PHE A 136 6.87 6.84 -0.94
C PHE A 136 6.49 5.97 -2.13
N THR A 137 6.24 6.57 -3.29
CA THR A 137 5.98 5.85 -4.54
C THR A 137 7.24 5.76 -5.38
N ILE A 138 7.54 4.56 -5.87
CA ILE A 138 8.56 4.31 -6.88
C ILE A 138 7.92 3.64 -8.09
N TYR A 139 8.47 3.90 -9.27
CA TYR A 139 8.02 3.31 -10.53
C TYR A 139 9.13 2.48 -11.18
N PRO A 140 9.29 1.20 -10.78
CA PRO A 140 10.17 0.28 -11.52
C PRO A 140 9.75 0.20 -12.99
N GLY A 141 10.71 0.33 -13.92
CA GLY A 141 10.43 0.40 -15.36
C GLY A 141 10.37 1.83 -15.94
N SER A 142 10.36 2.87 -15.09
CA SER A 142 10.54 4.26 -15.54
C SER A 142 12.02 4.56 -15.78
N SER A 143 12.34 5.33 -16.80
CA SER A 143 13.69 5.87 -17.03
C SER A 143 14.20 6.72 -15.85
N ALA A 144 13.28 7.29 -15.04
CA ALA A 144 13.57 8.02 -13.81
C ALA A 144 13.64 7.13 -12.54
N ALA A 145 13.52 5.80 -12.66
CA ALA A 145 13.45 4.90 -11.51
C ALA A 145 14.64 5.03 -10.56
N GLN A 146 15.85 5.21 -11.08
CA GLN A 146 17.07 5.31 -10.27
C GLN A 146 17.05 6.52 -9.34
N ILE A 147 16.55 7.66 -9.81
CA ILE A 147 16.38 8.88 -8.98
C ILE A 147 15.40 8.60 -7.83
N MET A 148 14.26 7.98 -8.14
CA MET A 148 13.26 7.62 -7.14
C MET A 148 13.78 6.59 -6.13
N TYR A 149 14.63 5.66 -6.54
CA TYR A 149 15.25 4.70 -5.62
C TYR A 149 16.20 5.39 -4.64
N GLN A 150 16.99 6.35 -5.10
CA GLN A 150 17.87 7.14 -4.23
C GLN A 150 17.05 7.97 -3.23
N GLN A 151 16.06 8.72 -3.70
CA GLN A 151 15.16 9.52 -2.85
C GLN A 151 14.41 8.63 -1.84
N CYS A 152 13.89 7.48 -2.29
CA CYS A 152 13.21 6.53 -1.43
C CYS A 152 14.16 5.99 -0.36
N ARG A 153 15.42 5.66 -0.71
CA ARG A 153 16.41 5.19 0.24
C ARG A 153 16.79 6.25 1.27
N GLU A 154 16.94 7.49 0.86
CA GLU A 154 17.21 8.61 1.75
C GLU A 154 16.05 8.84 2.73
N MET A 155 14.82 8.86 2.23
CA MET A 155 13.62 8.95 3.05
C MET A 155 13.54 7.80 4.07
N ILE A 156 13.79 6.56 3.65
CA ILE A 156 13.76 5.39 4.55
C ILE A 156 14.82 5.53 5.65
N LEU A 157 16.02 6.01 5.29
CA LEU A 157 17.10 6.23 6.26
C LEU A 157 16.71 7.25 7.32
N GLU A 158 16.18 8.39 6.88
CA GLU A 158 15.72 9.46 7.78
C GLU A 158 14.53 9.00 8.64
N ALA A 159 13.54 8.32 8.04
CA ALA A 159 12.40 7.77 8.76
C ALA A 159 12.83 6.81 9.88
N LYS A 160 13.75 5.89 9.59
CA LYS A 160 14.31 4.96 10.59
C LYS A 160 15.07 5.66 11.70
N ALA A 161 15.83 6.69 11.38
CA ALA A 161 16.55 7.49 12.36
C ALA A 161 15.60 8.15 13.38
N HIS A 162 14.38 8.48 12.95
CA HIS A 162 13.34 9.10 13.77
C HIS A 162 12.28 8.13 14.28
N GLY A 163 12.46 6.81 14.11
CA GLY A 163 11.55 5.79 14.61
C GLY A 163 10.25 5.66 13.83
N LEU A 164 10.17 6.17 12.60
CA LEU A 164 9.00 6.03 11.73
C LEU A 164 9.06 4.75 10.88
N VAL A 165 7.89 4.22 10.56
CA VAL A 165 7.72 3.12 9.61
C VAL A 165 7.80 3.65 8.18
N SER A 166 8.45 2.92 7.27
CA SER A 166 8.45 3.23 5.84
C SER A 166 7.51 2.32 5.06
N VAL A 167 6.63 2.92 4.29
CA VAL A 167 5.68 2.26 3.38
C VAL A 167 6.07 2.62 1.94
N VAL A 168 6.32 1.63 1.08
CA VAL A 168 6.69 1.89 -0.31
C VAL A 168 5.60 1.39 -1.25
N TRP A 169 5.03 2.31 -2.03
CA TRP A 169 4.18 2.01 -3.18
C TRP A 169 5.09 1.68 -4.37
N SER A 170 5.28 0.40 -4.66
CA SER A 170 6.13 -0.05 -5.77
C SER A 170 5.25 -0.42 -6.96
N TYR A 171 5.07 0.53 -7.86
CA TYR A 171 4.17 0.43 -8.99
C TYR A 171 4.93 0.40 -10.31
N PRO A 172 5.15 -0.79 -10.91
CA PRO A 172 5.78 -0.85 -12.22
C PRO A 172 5.05 0.02 -13.25
N ARG A 173 5.78 0.94 -13.86
CA ARG A 173 5.34 1.83 -14.95
C ARG A 173 6.57 2.35 -15.67
N GLY A 174 6.42 2.68 -16.93
CA GLY A 174 7.48 3.33 -17.69
C GLY A 174 7.60 2.77 -19.11
N SER A 175 8.49 3.36 -19.88
CA SER A 175 8.72 2.99 -21.28
C SER A 175 9.38 1.63 -21.44
N ASP A 176 10.05 1.10 -20.41
CA ASP A 176 10.80 -0.16 -20.44
C ASP A 176 9.94 -1.40 -20.15
N ILE A 177 8.66 -1.21 -19.87
CA ILE A 177 7.70 -2.31 -19.66
C ILE A 177 6.42 -2.10 -20.48
N SER A 178 5.81 -3.19 -20.93
CA SER A 178 4.52 -3.12 -21.60
C SER A 178 3.40 -2.74 -20.64
N LYS A 179 2.23 -2.34 -21.17
CA LYS A 179 1.05 -2.08 -20.33
C LYS A 179 0.59 -3.33 -19.57
N ALA A 180 0.71 -4.51 -20.17
CA ALA A 180 0.45 -5.79 -19.50
C ALA A 180 1.53 -6.09 -18.45
N GLY A 181 2.77 -5.69 -18.70
CA GLY A 181 3.91 -5.82 -17.80
C GLY A 181 3.74 -5.09 -16.48
N GLU A 182 2.97 -4.00 -16.41
CA GLU A 182 2.73 -3.28 -15.15
C GLU A 182 2.12 -4.16 -14.05
N THR A 183 1.47 -5.26 -14.42
CA THR A 183 0.86 -6.22 -13.49
C THR A 183 1.33 -7.65 -13.71
N ALA A 184 2.33 -7.85 -14.57
CA ALA A 184 2.93 -9.16 -14.79
C ALA A 184 3.50 -9.72 -13.48
N VAL A 185 3.33 -11.02 -13.23
CA VAL A 185 3.72 -11.64 -11.95
C VAL A 185 5.21 -11.48 -11.66
N ASP A 186 6.07 -11.62 -12.65
CA ASP A 186 7.52 -11.45 -12.52
C ASP A 186 7.91 -10.01 -12.20
N VAL A 187 7.27 -9.04 -12.86
CA VAL A 187 7.53 -7.61 -12.67
C VAL A 187 7.00 -7.14 -11.31
N VAL A 188 5.84 -7.60 -10.88
CA VAL A 188 5.29 -7.28 -9.53
C VAL A 188 6.14 -7.92 -8.44
N ALA A 189 6.60 -9.15 -8.62
CA ALA A 189 7.52 -9.82 -7.70
C ALA A 189 8.86 -9.06 -7.60
N TYR A 190 9.39 -8.62 -8.74
CA TYR A 190 10.61 -7.80 -8.79
C TYR A 190 10.40 -6.44 -8.10
N ALA A 191 9.28 -5.78 -8.34
CA ALA A 191 8.94 -4.52 -7.69
C ALA A 191 8.85 -4.65 -6.15
N ALA A 192 8.30 -5.77 -5.66
CA ALA A 192 8.28 -6.08 -4.22
C ALA A 192 9.70 -6.30 -3.67
N GLN A 193 10.55 -7.03 -4.40
CA GLN A 193 11.94 -7.28 -4.04
C GLN A 193 12.77 -5.98 -4.00
N ILE A 194 12.61 -5.09 -5.00
CA ILE A 194 13.29 -3.78 -5.03
C ILE A 194 12.93 -2.98 -3.77
N ALA A 195 11.65 -2.84 -3.46
CA ALA A 195 11.20 -2.12 -2.27
C ALA A 195 11.73 -2.74 -0.96
N ALA A 196 11.77 -4.09 -0.88
CA ALA A 196 12.34 -4.79 0.26
C ALA A 196 13.83 -4.49 0.43
N GLN A 197 14.60 -4.49 -0.67
CA GLN A 197 16.05 -4.20 -0.65
C GLN A 197 16.35 -2.73 -0.36
N LEU A 198 15.48 -1.79 -0.73
CA LEU A 198 15.58 -0.40 -0.33
C LEU A 198 15.36 -0.20 1.19
N GLY A 199 14.79 -1.20 1.87
CA GLY A 199 14.61 -1.22 3.31
C GLY A 199 13.18 -0.90 3.77
N ALA A 200 12.18 -1.02 2.89
CA ALA A 200 10.78 -0.84 3.25
C ALA A 200 10.31 -1.82 4.33
N HIS A 201 9.46 -1.34 5.25
CA HIS A 201 8.77 -2.18 6.22
C HIS A 201 7.48 -2.76 5.63
N ILE A 202 6.71 -1.91 4.97
CA ILE A 202 5.46 -2.27 4.30
C ILE A 202 5.62 -1.96 2.81
N ILE A 203 5.25 -2.91 1.98
CA ILE A 203 5.36 -2.81 0.53
C ILE A 203 3.97 -2.94 -0.06
N LYS A 204 3.56 -1.97 -0.86
CA LYS A 204 2.31 -2.01 -1.61
C LYS A 204 2.58 -2.24 -3.09
N VAL A 205 1.96 -3.28 -3.64
CA VAL A 205 2.02 -3.62 -5.06
C VAL A 205 0.61 -3.78 -5.65
N LYS A 206 0.51 -3.90 -6.98
CA LYS A 206 -0.74 -4.29 -7.64
C LYS A 206 -0.95 -5.81 -7.51
N PRO A 207 -2.21 -6.31 -7.51
CA PRO A 207 -2.46 -7.74 -7.69
C PRO A 207 -1.85 -8.23 -9.01
N PRO A 208 -1.08 -9.34 -8.98
CA PRO A 208 -0.37 -9.82 -10.17
C PRO A 208 -1.28 -10.62 -11.09
N THR A 209 -1.11 -10.41 -12.41
CA THR A 209 -1.71 -11.24 -13.46
C THR A 209 -0.83 -12.47 -13.75
N GLU A 210 -1.32 -13.39 -14.58
CA GLU A 210 -0.54 -14.55 -15.03
C GLU A 210 0.49 -14.22 -16.13
N HIS A 211 0.47 -12.99 -16.65
CA HIS A 211 1.44 -12.53 -17.63
C HIS A 211 2.85 -12.56 -17.06
N ILE A 212 3.82 -12.96 -17.88
CA ILE A 212 5.25 -12.86 -17.59
C ILE A 212 5.86 -11.97 -18.66
N GLU A 213 6.42 -10.85 -18.24
CA GLU A 213 6.96 -9.82 -19.13
C GLU A 213 8.37 -10.17 -19.62
N GLN A 214 9.23 -10.67 -18.72
CA GLN A 214 10.64 -10.87 -19.01
C GLN A 214 10.91 -12.30 -19.49
N ALA A 215 11.52 -12.46 -20.68
CA ALA A 215 11.85 -13.76 -21.26
C ALA A 215 12.72 -14.62 -20.33
N GLU A 216 13.68 -14.01 -19.62
CA GLU A 216 14.55 -14.73 -18.69
C GLU A 216 13.79 -15.18 -17.44
N ALA A 217 12.86 -14.37 -16.93
CA ALA A 217 11.98 -14.76 -15.83
C ALA A 217 11.09 -15.94 -16.23
N LYS A 218 10.55 -15.93 -17.45
CA LYS A 218 9.74 -17.04 -18.00
C LYS A 218 10.51 -18.35 -17.97
N LYS A 219 11.74 -18.37 -18.50
CA LYS A 219 12.61 -19.55 -18.47
C LYS A 219 12.87 -20.04 -17.04
N ALA A 220 13.12 -19.10 -16.12
CA ALA A 220 13.35 -19.43 -14.71
C ALA A 220 12.11 -20.05 -14.04
N TYR A 221 10.92 -19.50 -14.29
CA TYR A 221 9.67 -20.01 -13.76
C TYR A 221 9.35 -21.40 -14.29
N GLU A 222 9.49 -21.62 -15.60
CA GLU A 222 9.31 -22.92 -16.24
C GLU A 222 10.30 -23.97 -15.68
N LYS A 223 11.57 -23.62 -15.59
CA LYS A 223 12.61 -24.50 -15.05
C LYS A 223 12.40 -24.87 -13.59
N ALA A 224 11.98 -23.90 -12.76
CA ALA A 224 11.77 -24.10 -11.34
C ALA A 224 10.36 -24.61 -10.99
N GLY A 225 9.45 -24.70 -11.97
CA GLY A 225 8.06 -25.08 -11.73
C GLY A 225 7.31 -24.13 -10.80
N VAL A 226 7.55 -22.81 -10.91
CA VAL A 226 6.88 -21.81 -10.05
C VAL A 226 5.39 -21.75 -10.39
N PRO A 227 4.48 -22.07 -9.43
CA PRO A 227 3.05 -22.04 -9.70
C PRO A 227 2.54 -20.60 -9.77
N ILE A 228 1.83 -20.28 -10.87
CA ILE A 228 1.24 -18.95 -11.14
C ILE A 228 -0.17 -19.02 -11.72
N GLY A 229 -0.82 -20.19 -11.73
CA GLY A 229 -2.12 -20.39 -12.36
C GLY A 229 -3.25 -19.65 -11.66
N THR A 230 -3.24 -19.62 -10.34
CA THR A 230 -4.24 -18.90 -9.53
C THR A 230 -3.71 -17.59 -8.97
N LEU A 231 -4.61 -16.65 -8.63
CA LEU A 231 -4.20 -15.41 -7.97
C LEU A 231 -3.46 -15.70 -6.64
N ALA A 232 -3.93 -16.69 -5.88
CA ALA A 232 -3.29 -17.06 -4.62
C ALA A 232 -1.84 -17.55 -4.81
N GLU A 233 -1.56 -18.31 -5.85
CA GLU A 233 -0.20 -18.75 -6.19
C GLU A 233 0.69 -17.57 -6.58
N ARG A 234 0.19 -16.68 -7.44
CA ARG A 234 0.92 -15.47 -7.84
C ARG A 234 1.20 -14.54 -6.66
N VAL A 235 0.22 -14.32 -5.78
CA VAL A 235 0.40 -13.54 -4.56
C VAL A 235 1.43 -14.18 -3.65
N ARG A 236 1.41 -15.51 -3.48
CA ARG A 236 2.40 -16.24 -2.68
C ARG A 236 3.82 -16.02 -3.23
N HIS A 237 3.98 -16.07 -4.54
CA HIS A 237 5.26 -15.80 -5.17
C HIS A 237 5.76 -14.37 -4.94
N VAL A 238 4.88 -13.37 -5.05
CA VAL A 238 5.20 -11.96 -4.76
C VAL A 238 5.59 -11.77 -3.28
N VAL A 239 4.84 -12.38 -2.36
CA VAL A 239 5.16 -12.34 -0.92
C VAL A 239 6.49 -13.01 -0.63
N GLN A 240 6.75 -14.18 -1.23
CA GLN A 240 8.02 -14.89 -1.10
C GLN A 240 9.19 -14.04 -1.62
N SER A 241 9.00 -13.30 -2.71
CA SER A 241 10.03 -12.42 -3.27
C SER A 241 10.41 -11.26 -2.34
N ALA A 242 9.62 -10.96 -1.32
CA ALA A 242 9.92 -9.97 -0.29
C ALA A 242 10.56 -10.67 0.95
N PHE A 243 11.76 -11.23 0.76
CA PHE A 243 12.58 -11.89 1.79
C PHE A 243 11.89 -13.10 2.43
N ASP A 244 11.34 -13.98 1.59
CA ASP A 244 10.61 -15.17 2.02
C ASP A 244 9.44 -14.83 2.96
N GLY A 245 8.68 -13.78 2.59
CA GLY A 245 7.53 -13.29 3.35
C GLY A 245 7.87 -12.52 4.62
N ARG A 246 9.16 -12.19 4.85
CA ARG A 246 9.59 -11.41 6.01
C ARG A 246 9.61 -9.90 5.77
N ARG A 247 8.72 -9.44 4.88
CA ARG A 247 8.29 -8.06 4.73
C ARG A 247 6.76 -8.05 4.63
N VAL A 248 6.13 -7.01 5.16
CA VAL A 248 4.68 -6.86 5.06
C VAL A 248 4.34 -6.43 3.65
N VAL A 249 3.78 -7.34 2.84
CA VAL A 249 3.33 -7.06 1.46
C VAL A 249 1.82 -6.93 1.45
N ILE A 250 1.34 -5.76 1.08
CA ILE A 250 -0.09 -5.44 0.92
C ILE A 250 -0.39 -5.08 -0.53
N PHE A 251 -1.64 -5.25 -0.92
CA PHE A 251 -2.04 -5.10 -2.30
C PHE A 251 -2.95 -3.90 -2.51
N SER A 252 -2.90 -3.28 -3.68
CA SER A 252 -3.84 -2.22 -4.02
C SER A 252 -5.26 -2.75 -4.12
N GLY A 253 -6.25 -1.90 -3.85
CA GLY A 253 -7.67 -2.26 -3.92
C GLY A 253 -8.22 -2.46 -5.34
N GLY A 254 -7.36 -2.61 -6.33
CA GLY A 254 -7.75 -2.79 -7.73
C GLY A 254 -8.31 -1.54 -8.41
N ALA A 255 -8.71 -1.68 -9.68
CA ALA A 255 -9.50 -0.68 -10.37
C ALA A 255 -10.89 -0.58 -9.75
N THR A 256 -11.56 0.58 -9.90
CA THR A 256 -12.95 0.71 -9.50
C THR A 256 -13.80 -0.28 -10.30
N LYS A 257 -14.53 -1.15 -9.61
CA LYS A 257 -15.45 -2.13 -10.20
C LYS A 257 -16.85 -1.88 -9.65
N GLU A 258 -17.86 -2.09 -10.47
CA GLU A 258 -19.27 -2.02 -10.04
C GLU A 258 -19.67 -3.29 -9.28
N ASP A 259 -19.06 -4.43 -9.62
CA ASP A 259 -19.30 -5.71 -8.99
C ASP A 259 -18.39 -5.91 -7.77
N ASP A 260 -19.01 -5.87 -6.59
CA ASP A 260 -18.32 -6.07 -5.32
C ASP A 260 -17.82 -7.51 -5.15
N GLU A 261 -18.52 -8.51 -5.70
CA GLU A 261 -18.12 -9.91 -5.55
C GLU A 261 -16.81 -10.21 -6.30
N ALA A 262 -16.59 -9.56 -7.45
CA ALA A 262 -15.33 -9.66 -8.17
C ALA A 262 -14.17 -9.08 -7.36
N LEU A 263 -14.40 -8.01 -6.59
CA LEU A 263 -13.41 -7.46 -5.66
C LEU A 263 -13.19 -8.39 -4.45
N PHE A 264 -14.26 -8.92 -3.88
CA PHE A 264 -14.17 -9.85 -2.74
C PHE A 264 -13.43 -11.14 -3.13
N THR A 265 -13.65 -11.65 -4.33
CA THR A 265 -12.87 -12.78 -4.87
C THR A 265 -11.39 -12.46 -4.99
N GLU A 266 -11.04 -11.25 -5.42
CA GLU A 266 -9.65 -10.79 -5.47
C GLU A 266 -9.03 -10.70 -4.06
N TYR A 267 -9.74 -10.16 -3.06
CA TYR A 267 -9.26 -10.10 -1.68
C TYR A 267 -9.10 -11.49 -1.03
N ARG A 268 -9.99 -12.43 -1.35
CA ARG A 268 -9.83 -13.85 -0.94
C ARG A 268 -8.55 -14.43 -1.53
N GLY A 269 -8.31 -14.24 -2.83
CA GLY A 269 -7.07 -14.69 -3.49
C GLY A 269 -5.81 -14.08 -2.88
N ILE A 270 -5.85 -12.79 -2.52
CA ILE A 270 -4.75 -12.12 -1.82
C ILE A 270 -4.53 -12.73 -0.42
N ARG A 271 -5.60 -12.94 0.35
CA ARG A 271 -5.54 -13.60 1.68
C ARG A 271 -4.94 -15.00 1.57
N ASP A 272 -5.43 -15.80 0.65
CA ASP A 272 -5.07 -17.22 0.49
C ASP A 272 -3.63 -17.39 -0.05
N GLY A 273 -3.15 -16.40 -0.80
CA GLY A 273 -1.76 -16.29 -1.20
C GLY A 273 -0.80 -15.81 -0.10
N GLY A 274 -1.31 -15.48 1.08
CA GLY A 274 -0.48 -15.02 2.21
C GLY A 274 -0.23 -13.51 2.23
N GLY A 275 -0.91 -12.72 1.37
CA GLY A 275 -0.87 -11.26 1.42
C GLY A 275 -1.29 -10.73 2.79
N PHE A 276 -0.67 -9.63 3.22
CA PHE A 276 -0.89 -9.05 4.54
C PHE A 276 -2.10 -8.11 4.61
N GLY A 277 -2.78 -7.88 3.51
CA GLY A 277 -3.96 -7.02 3.44
C GLY A 277 -3.96 -6.11 2.23
N SER A 278 -4.68 -4.99 2.33
CA SER A 278 -4.86 -4.06 1.20
C SER A 278 -4.85 -2.60 1.62
N ILE A 279 -4.43 -1.76 0.68
CA ILE A 279 -4.68 -0.31 0.71
C ILE A 279 -5.79 -0.01 -0.30
N ILE A 280 -6.96 0.45 0.19
CA ILE A 280 -8.18 0.58 -0.61
C ILE A 280 -8.66 2.02 -0.61
N GLY A 281 -8.46 2.72 -1.73
CA GLY A 281 -8.85 4.11 -1.92
C GLY A 281 -10.20 4.26 -2.62
N ARG A 282 -10.20 4.40 -3.96
CA ARG A 282 -11.40 4.69 -4.77
C ARG A 282 -12.56 3.72 -4.55
N ASN A 283 -12.28 2.44 -4.38
CA ASN A 283 -13.29 1.43 -4.08
C ASN A 283 -13.96 1.61 -2.69
N SER A 284 -13.47 2.52 -1.85
CA SER A 284 -14.10 2.91 -0.59
C SER A 284 -14.69 4.32 -0.66
N PHE A 285 -13.88 5.37 -0.70
CA PHE A 285 -14.33 6.75 -0.52
C PHE A 285 -15.18 7.32 -1.70
N GLN A 286 -15.14 6.70 -2.88
CA GLN A 286 -16.01 7.08 -4.00
C GLN A 286 -17.44 6.54 -3.86
N ARG A 287 -17.69 5.64 -2.91
CA ARG A 287 -19.03 5.12 -2.60
C ARG A 287 -19.77 6.07 -1.65
N PRO A 288 -21.12 6.07 -1.67
CA PRO A 288 -21.88 6.61 -0.56
C PRO A 288 -21.40 6.00 0.76
N ARG A 289 -21.34 6.82 1.83
CA ARG A 289 -20.72 6.45 3.12
C ARG A 289 -21.17 5.08 3.64
N ASP A 290 -22.47 4.82 3.68
CA ASP A 290 -23.00 3.55 4.20
C ASP A 290 -22.53 2.34 3.40
N ARG A 291 -22.43 2.49 2.06
CA ARG A 291 -21.88 1.44 1.18
C ARG A 291 -20.39 1.27 1.37
N ALA A 292 -19.66 2.36 1.58
CA ALA A 292 -18.23 2.31 1.86
C ALA A 292 -17.94 1.54 3.15
N LEU A 293 -18.69 1.82 4.23
CA LEU A 293 -18.55 1.11 5.50
C LEU A 293 -18.88 -0.37 5.39
N LYS A 294 -19.98 -0.74 4.71
CA LYS A 294 -20.34 -2.15 4.47
C LYS A 294 -19.30 -2.88 3.64
N PHE A 295 -18.79 -2.23 2.61
CA PHE A 295 -17.75 -2.80 1.75
C PHE A 295 -16.46 -3.06 2.56
N LEU A 296 -15.97 -2.09 3.30
CA LEU A 296 -14.78 -2.22 4.14
C LEU A 296 -14.97 -3.26 5.25
N ASP A 297 -16.16 -3.36 5.85
CA ASP A 297 -16.52 -4.40 6.81
C ASP A 297 -16.35 -5.80 6.20
N THR A 298 -16.88 -6.02 5.01
CA THR A 298 -16.77 -7.31 4.30
C THR A 298 -15.30 -7.64 3.98
N VAL A 299 -14.54 -6.65 3.49
CA VAL A 299 -13.10 -6.85 3.21
C VAL A 299 -12.34 -7.25 4.46
N MET A 300 -12.59 -6.59 5.59
CA MET A 300 -11.94 -6.93 6.86
C MET A 300 -12.33 -8.33 7.35
N LYS A 301 -13.59 -8.73 7.22
CA LYS A 301 -14.05 -10.10 7.51
C LYS A 301 -13.36 -11.15 6.63
N ILE A 302 -13.13 -10.83 5.35
CA ILE A 302 -12.36 -11.71 4.45
C ILE A 302 -10.93 -11.87 4.98
N TYR A 303 -10.23 -10.78 5.30
CA TYR A 303 -8.87 -10.85 5.81
C TYR A 303 -8.77 -11.50 7.21
N ALA A 304 -9.79 -11.36 8.03
CA ALA A 304 -9.90 -12.05 9.31
C ALA A 304 -10.18 -13.55 9.18
N GLY A 305 -10.59 -14.01 7.98
CA GLY A 305 -11.00 -15.41 7.73
C GLY A 305 -12.40 -15.75 8.25
N GLU A 306 -13.20 -14.75 8.56
CA GLU A 306 -14.59 -14.90 9.04
C GLU A 306 -15.58 -15.20 7.90
N VAL A 307 -15.22 -14.84 6.67
CA VAL A 307 -16.02 -15.07 5.46
C VAL A 307 -15.16 -15.81 4.43
N LYS A 308 -15.77 -16.86 3.84
CA LYS A 308 -15.14 -17.67 2.77
C LYS A 308 -15.25 -17.00 1.42
#